data_4271d9c615bd44223bbe69be444dd8e3
#
_entry.id   4271d9c615bd44223bbe69be444dd8e3
#
_cell.length_a   1.000
_cell.length_b   1.000
_cell.length_c   1.000
_cell.angle_alpha   90.00
_cell.angle_beta   90.00
_cell.angle_gamma   90.00
#
_symmetry.space_group_name_H-M   'P 1'
#
loop_
_entity.id
_entity.type
_entity.pdbx_description
1 polymer ?
#
loop_
_entity_poly.entity_id
_entity_poly.type
_entity_poly.pdbx_seq_one_letter_code
_entity_poly.pdbx_strand_id
1 'polypeptide(L)'
;MTPTARLDLVLAKLGKCPSREKAKAAIAQGLVYVNGQVCTKASAVVTPADKLEVRGCAIPFVGRGGLKLARALEVWGIDLSGLRCVDAGASTGGFTDCMLQAGAAHVWSIDVGHDQLHESLVADERVTSLEGLDIRLATPELLGTEADFLGSDVSFISLGKVLPSLAGLIHAGAHAVCLVKPQF
;
A
#
# COMPACT_ATOMS: atom_id res chain seq x y z
N MET A 1 37.08 -8.91 -20.28
CA MET A 1 35.71 -8.36 -20.31
C MET A 1 35.29 -8.06 -18.89
N THR A 2 34.95 -6.83 -18.57
CA THR A 2 34.49 -6.45 -17.24
C THR A 2 33.14 -7.15 -16.99
N PRO A 3 32.96 -7.88 -15.87
CA PRO A 3 31.71 -8.57 -15.60
C PRO A 3 30.57 -7.56 -15.47
N THR A 4 29.57 -7.68 -16.35
CA THR A 4 28.36 -6.85 -16.32
C THR A 4 27.22 -7.62 -15.68
N ALA A 5 26.37 -6.95 -14.92
CA ALA A 5 25.20 -7.56 -14.30
C ALA A 5 24.01 -6.60 -14.27
N ARG A 6 22.83 -7.15 -14.06
CA ARG A 6 21.59 -6.35 -13.93
C ARG A 6 21.60 -5.54 -12.64
N LEU A 7 21.14 -4.31 -12.72
CA LEU A 7 21.10 -3.37 -11.60
C LEU A 7 20.32 -3.91 -10.38
N ASP A 8 19.15 -4.54 -10.62
CA ASP A 8 18.33 -5.12 -9.56
C ASP A 8 19.07 -6.23 -8.77
N LEU A 9 19.84 -7.05 -9.45
CA LEU A 9 20.66 -8.10 -8.83
C LEU A 9 21.86 -7.54 -8.08
N VAL A 10 22.53 -6.55 -8.67
CA VAL A 10 23.74 -5.95 -8.07
C VAL A 10 23.40 -5.21 -6.79
N LEU A 11 22.29 -4.44 -6.75
CA LEU A 11 21.84 -3.73 -5.54
C LEU A 11 21.54 -4.67 -4.37
N ALA A 12 20.89 -5.80 -4.64
CA ALA A 12 20.61 -6.81 -3.62
C ALA A 12 21.92 -7.50 -3.16
N LYS A 13 22.80 -7.87 -4.09
CA LYS A 13 24.09 -8.53 -3.79
C LYS A 13 25.03 -7.65 -2.98
N LEU A 14 25.03 -6.34 -3.23
CA LEU A 14 25.84 -5.35 -2.49
C LEU A 14 25.23 -4.93 -1.15
N GLY A 15 24.06 -5.50 -0.76
CA GLY A 15 23.35 -5.11 0.45
C GLY A 15 22.78 -3.69 0.43
N LYS A 16 22.75 -3.03 -0.75
CA LYS A 16 22.15 -1.70 -0.92
C LYS A 16 20.61 -1.73 -0.87
N CYS A 17 20.02 -2.90 -1.11
CA CYS A 17 18.61 -3.20 -0.90
C CYS A 17 18.49 -4.57 -0.22
N PRO A 18 17.49 -4.77 0.67
CA PRO A 18 17.34 -6.03 1.42
C PRO A 18 17.02 -7.25 0.55
N SER A 19 16.37 -7.05 -0.60
CA SER A 19 16.05 -8.10 -1.56
C SER A 19 16.03 -7.54 -2.98
N ARG A 20 15.97 -8.46 -3.98
CA ARG A 20 15.83 -8.08 -5.39
C ARG A 20 14.51 -7.37 -5.68
N GLU A 21 13.42 -7.78 -5.05
CA GLU A 21 12.10 -7.14 -5.16
C GLU A 21 12.14 -5.72 -4.60
N LYS A 22 12.75 -5.51 -3.44
CA LYS A 22 12.96 -4.17 -2.88
C LYS A 22 13.89 -3.30 -3.75
N ALA A 23 14.88 -3.92 -4.41
CA ALA A 23 15.71 -3.22 -5.39
C ALA A 23 14.89 -2.77 -6.61
N LYS A 24 14.03 -3.64 -7.16
CA LYS A 24 13.11 -3.26 -8.26
C LYS A 24 12.18 -2.12 -7.86
N ALA A 25 11.59 -2.18 -6.66
CA ALA A 25 10.72 -1.12 -6.14
C ALA A 25 11.47 0.21 -6.01
N ALA A 26 12.68 0.20 -5.43
CA ALA A 26 13.52 1.40 -5.31
C ALA A 26 13.88 2.00 -6.68
N ILE A 27 14.19 1.15 -7.66
CA ILE A 27 14.50 1.57 -9.05
C ILE A 27 13.26 2.20 -9.69
N ALA A 28 12.11 1.55 -9.60
CA ALA A 28 10.85 2.06 -10.16
C ALA A 28 10.42 3.41 -9.54
N GLN A 29 10.71 3.60 -8.25
CA GLN A 29 10.44 4.86 -7.53
C GLN A 29 11.47 5.97 -7.81
N GLY A 30 12.46 5.72 -8.68
CA GLY A 30 13.49 6.71 -9.01
C GLY A 30 14.48 7.01 -7.88
N LEU A 31 14.61 6.11 -6.91
CA LEU A 31 15.52 6.25 -5.76
C LEU A 31 16.95 5.79 -6.05
N VAL A 32 17.17 5.12 -7.20
CA VAL A 32 18.46 4.55 -7.58
C VAL A 32 19.16 5.46 -8.59
N TYR A 33 20.42 5.75 -8.29
CA TYR A 33 21.30 6.57 -9.13
C TYR A 33 22.49 5.73 -9.58
N VAL A 34 22.77 5.77 -10.88
CA VAL A 34 23.94 5.18 -11.51
C VAL A 34 24.81 6.33 -12.03
N ASN A 35 26.02 6.47 -11.52
CA ASN A 35 26.92 7.58 -11.86
C ASN A 35 26.28 8.97 -11.70
N GLY A 36 25.45 9.13 -10.65
CA GLY A 36 24.75 10.39 -10.35
C GLY A 36 23.47 10.64 -11.14
N GLN A 37 23.10 9.78 -12.09
CA GLN A 37 21.85 9.88 -12.86
C GLN A 37 20.80 8.89 -12.36
N VAL A 38 19.52 9.32 -12.26
CA VAL A 38 18.41 8.45 -11.89
C VAL A 38 18.26 7.32 -12.92
N CYS A 39 18.18 6.09 -12.43
CA CYS A 39 17.90 4.92 -13.26
C CYS A 39 16.59 4.26 -12.79
N THR A 40 15.60 4.20 -13.69
CA THR A 40 14.28 3.60 -13.41
C THR A 40 14.09 2.23 -14.06
N LYS A 41 15.13 1.71 -14.73
CA LYS A 41 15.09 0.42 -15.43
C LYS A 41 15.80 -0.66 -14.61
N ALA A 42 15.06 -1.57 -13.99
CA ALA A 42 15.61 -2.65 -13.16
C ALA A 42 16.55 -3.60 -13.90
N SER A 43 16.35 -3.77 -15.20
CA SER A 43 17.21 -4.58 -16.08
C SER A 43 18.41 -3.83 -16.64
N ALA A 44 18.64 -2.58 -16.26
CA ALA A 44 19.83 -1.83 -16.68
C ALA A 44 21.09 -2.63 -16.34
N VAL A 45 22.05 -2.62 -17.28
CA VAL A 45 23.31 -3.32 -17.11
C VAL A 45 24.32 -2.36 -16.48
N VAL A 46 24.94 -2.80 -15.40
CA VAL A 46 25.98 -2.05 -14.68
C VAL A 46 27.25 -2.86 -14.57
N THR A 47 28.36 -2.16 -14.36
CA THR A 47 29.70 -2.71 -14.21
C THR A 47 30.24 -2.43 -12.79
N PRO A 48 31.30 -3.09 -12.34
CA PRO A 48 31.94 -2.77 -11.06
C PRO A 48 32.51 -1.36 -10.95
N ALA A 49 32.71 -0.66 -12.09
CA ALA A 49 33.20 0.71 -12.12
C ALA A 49 32.07 1.74 -11.92
N ASP A 50 30.80 1.32 -12.02
CA ASP A 50 29.67 2.24 -11.86
C ASP A 50 29.42 2.55 -10.40
N LYS A 51 29.29 3.86 -10.11
CA LYS A 51 28.90 4.34 -8.78
C LYS A 51 27.41 4.18 -8.60
N LEU A 52 27.01 3.26 -7.70
CA LEU A 52 25.61 2.98 -7.39
C LEU A 52 25.22 3.64 -6.08
N GLU A 53 24.19 4.47 -6.09
CA GLU A 53 23.63 5.11 -4.89
C GLU A 53 22.13 4.79 -4.81
N VAL A 54 21.64 4.51 -3.59
CA VAL A 54 20.20 4.46 -3.29
C VAL A 54 19.91 5.63 -2.37
N ARG A 55 19.07 6.57 -2.80
CA ARG A 55 18.73 7.77 -2.05
C ARG A 55 17.29 7.65 -1.55
N GLY A 56 17.13 7.59 -0.24
CA GLY A 56 15.84 7.36 0.43
C GLY A 56 15.56 5.88 0.69
N CYS A 57 14.43 5.61 1.33
CA CYS A 57 13.93 4.24 1.54
C CYS A 57 12.87 3.92 0.48
N ALA A 58 12.96 2.75 -0.12
CA ALA A 58 11.86 2.22 -0.92
C ALA A 58 10.62 2.09 -0.04
N ILE A 59 9.49 2.61 -0.50
CA ILE A 59 8.22 2.45 0.19
C ILE A 59 7.90 0.95 0.22
N PRO A 60 7.66 0.34 1.41
CA PRO A 60 7.41 -1.09 1.52
C PRO A 60 6.04 -1.51 0.99
N PHE A 61 5.18 -0.56 0.62
CA PHE A 61 3.81 -0.73 0.17
C PHE A 61 3.65 -0.35 -1.30
N VAL A 62 2.57 -0.79 -1.93
CA VAL A 62 2.23 -0.43 -3.32
C VAL A 62 1.93 1.06 -3.50
N GLY A 63 1.68 1.79 -2.40
CA GLY A 63 1.41 3.22 -2.41
C GLY A 63 1.85 3.90 -1.11
N ARG A 64 2.08 5.22 -1.18
CA ARG A 64 2.50 6.06 -0.03
C ARG A 64 1.48 6.08 1.12
N GLY A 65 0.21 5.79 0.82
CA GLY A 65 -0.85 5.66 1.82
C GLY A 65 -0.48 4.65 2.91
N GLY A 66 0.10 3.51 2.54
CA GLY A 66 0.50 2.47 3.47
C GLY A 66 1.43 2.93 4.60
N LEU A 67 2.31 3.91 4.34
CA LEU A 67 3.16 4.50 5.39
C LEU A 67 2.35 5.24 6.46
N LYS A 68 1.23 5.87 6.07
CA LYS A 68 0.37 6.60 7.00
C LYS A 68 -0.34 5.63 7.94
N LEU A 69 -0.91 4.56 7.38
CA LEU A 69 -1.58 3.52 8.17
C LEU A 69 -0.57 2.77 9.05
N ALA A 70 0.57 2.35 8.52
CA ALA A 70 1.61 1.68 9.29
C ALA A 70 2.03 2.50 10.51
N ARG A 71 2.19 3.82 10.34
CA ARG A 71 2.52 4.72 11.46
C ARG A 71 1.40 4.79 12.48
N ALA A 72 0.13 4.80 12.07
CA ALA A 72 -1.01 4.80 12.98
C ALA A 72 -1.08 3.49 13.78
N LEU A 73 -0.94 2.34 13.11
CA LEU A 73 -0.92 1.03 13.77
C LEU A 73 0.19 0.94 14.82
N GLU A 74 1.39 1.41 14.48
CA GLU A 74 2.55 1.44 15.39
C GLU A 74 2.28 2.32 16.62
N VAL A 75 1.83 3.58 16.40
CA VAL A 75 1.65 4.56 17.48
C VAL A 75 0.56 4.13 18.46
N TRP A 76 -0.50 3.53 17.97
CA TRP A 76 -1.65 3.13 18.80
C TRP A 76 -1.63 1.67 19.22
N GLY A 77 -0.61 0.91 18.80
CA GLY A 77 -0.47 -0.51 19.13
C GLY A 77 -1.62 -1.37 18.60
N ILE A 78 -2.15 -1.04 17.40
CA ILE A 78 -3.25 -1.79 16.81
C ILE A 78 -2.69 -3.01 16.08
N ASP A 79 -3.10 -4.20 16.50
CA ASP A 79 -2.77 -5.46 15.85
C ASP A 79 -3.91 -5.87 14.90
N LEU A 80 -3.57 -6.13 13.65
CA LEU A 80 -4.51 -6.56 12.61
C LEU A 80 -4.45 -8.08 12.34
N SER A 81 -3.67 -8.83 13.09
CA SER A 81 -3.48 -10.27 12.86
C SER A 81 -4.81 -11.03 12.92
N GLY A 82 -5.16 -11.66 11.80
CA GLY A 82 -6.39 -12.46 11.66
C GLY A 82 -7.69 -11.65 11.54
N LEU A 83 -7.62 -10.32 11.50
CA LEU A 83 -8.80 -9.45 11.40
C LEU A 83 -9.29 -9.33 9.95
N ARG A 84 -10.59 -9.09 9.80
CA ARG A 84 -11.25 -8.72 8.54
C ARG A 84 -11.34 -7.20 8.49
N CYS A 85 -10.76 -6.61 7.48
CA CYS A 85 -10.55 -5.18 7.39
C CYS A 85 -11.28 -4.55 6.20
N VAL A 86 -11.65 -3.29 6.33
CA VAL A 86 -12.14 -2.45 5.21
C VAL A 86 -11.12 -1.36 4.92
N ASP A 87 -10.76 -1.19 3.65
CA ASP A 87 -10.02 -0.04 3.11
C ASP A 87 -10.98 0.84 2.33
N ALA A 88 -11.40 1.95 2.92
CA ALA A 88 -12.31 2.92 2.31
C ALA A 88 -11.54 4.04 1.61
N GLY A 89 -11.62 4.09 0.29
CA GLY A 89 -10.81 4.94 -0.57
C GLY A 89 -9.47 4.27 -0.91
N ALA A 90 -9.53 3.02 -1.37
CA ALA A 90 -8.36 2.16 -1.54
C ALA A 90 -7.38 2.69 -2.61
N SER A 91 -7.87 3.32 -3.70
CA SER A 91 -7.06 3.80 -4.81
C SER A 91 -6.06 2.72 -5.27
N THR A 92 -4.76 2.97 -5.26
CA THR A 92 -3.74 1.97 -5.62
C THR A 92 -3.58 0.84 -4.61
N GLY A 93 -4.23 0.90 -3.45
CA GLY A 93 -4.20 -0.15 -2.43
C GLY A 93 -3.12 0.02 -1.35
N GLY A 94 -2.68 1.24 -1.10
CA GLY A 94 -1.63 1.47 -0.09
C GLY A 94 -2.04 1.03 1.32
N PHE A 95 -3.28 1.29 1.74
CA PHE A 95 -3.81 0.83 3.03
C PHE A 95 -4.07 -0.68 3.00
N THR A 96 -4.67 -1.19 1.93
CA THR A 96 -4.89 -2.63 1.71
C THR A 96 -3.60 -3.43 1.90
N ASP A 97 -2.52 -3.05 1.20
CA ASP A 97 -1.21 -3.71 1.30
C ASP A 97 -0.63 -3.62 2.73
N CYS A 98 -0.78 -2.47 3.39
CA CYS A 98 -0.37 -2.32 4.78
C CYS A 98 -1.15 -3.27 5.71
N MET A 99 -2.47 -3.38 5.56
CA MET A 99 -3.31 -4.29 6.34
C MET A 99 -2.89 -5.75 6.14
N LEU A 100 -2.66 -6.16 4.89
CA LEU A 100 -2.21 -7.52 4.57
C LEU A 100 -0.84 -7.84 5.17
N GLN A 101 0.12 -6.89 5.10
CA GLN A 101 1.44 -7.04 5.70
C GLN A 101 1.38 -7.04 7.24
N ALA A 102 0.38 -6.38 7.82
CA ALA A 102 0.09 -6.41 9.26
C ALA A 102 -0.70 -7.66 9.71
N GLY A 103 -0.94 -8.63 8.81
CA GLY A 103 -1.52 -9.93 9.13
C GLY A 103 -3.04 -10.00 9.02
N ALA A 104 -3.71 -9.03 8.38
CA ALA A 104 -5.14 -9.11 8.12
C ALA A 104 -5.51 -10.41 7.40
N ALA A 105 -6.59 -11.07 7.85
CA ALA A 105 -7.10 -12.29 7.23
C ALA A 105 -7.85 -11.99 5.93
N HIS A 106 -8.50 -10.83 5.85
CA HIS A 106 -9.23 -10.40 4.67
C HIS A 106 -9.31 -8.88 4.61
N VAL A 107 -9.31 -8.30 3.38
CA VAL A 107 -9.48 -6.87 3.16
C VAL A 107 -10.48 -6.62 2.04
N TRP A 108 -11.56 -5.89 2.33
CA TRP A 108 -12.42 -5.30 1.32
C TRP A 108 -11.87 -3.93 0.92
N SER A 109 -11.38 -3.83 -0.31
CA SER A 109 -10.84 -2.59 -0.90
C SER A 109 -11.93 -1.88 -1.67
N ILE A 110 -12.44 -0.78 -1.13
CA ILE A 110 -13.60 -0.04 -1.68
C ILE A 110 -13.13 1.28 -2.26
N ASP A 111 -13.43 1.54 -3.54
CA ASP A 111 -13.15 2.83 -4.18
C ASP A 111 -14.21 3.15 -5.24
N VAL A 112 -14.47 4.46 -5.46
CA VAL A 112 -15.35 4.93 -6.54
C VAL A 112 -14.68 4.85 -7.92
N GLY A 113 -13.35 4.82 -7.96
CA GLY A 113 -12.56 4.67 -9.18
C GLY A 113 -12.61 3.25 -9.73
N HIS A 114 -12.06 3.09 -10.93
CA HIS A 114 -11.96 1.79 -11.61
C HIS A 114 -10.52 1.54 -12.02
N ASP A 115 -10.11 0.27 -12.04
CA ASP A 115 -8.79 -0.18 -12.52
C ASP A 115 -7.60 0.52 -11.83
N GLN A 116 -7.76 0.87 -10.53
CA GLN A 116 -6.73 1.57 -9.78
C GLN A 116 -5.94 0.64 -8.86
N LEU A 117 -6.58 -0.41 -8.35
CA LEU A 117 -5.94 -1.32 -7.40
C LEU A 117 -4.76 -2.04 -8.05
N HIS A 118 -3.62 -2.06 -7.36
CA HIS A 118 -2.40 -2.68 -7.87
C HIS A 118 -2.62 -4.17 -8.19
N GLU A 119 -2.08 -4.64 -9.32
CA GLU A 119 -2.30 -6.01 -9.84
C GLU A 119 -1.96 -7.11 -8.83
N SER A 120 -0.94 -6.91 -7.98
CA SER A 120 -0.58 -7.87 -6.94
C SER A 120 -1.63 -8.01 -5.84
N LEU A 121 -2.44 -6.96 -5.60
CA LEU A 121 -3.52 -6.98 -4.62
C LEU A 121 -4.79 -7.56 -5.23
N VAL A 122 -5.06 -7.29 -6.50
CA VAL A 122 -6.17 -7.93 -7.25
C VAL A 122 -5.99 -9.45 -7.30
N ALA A 123 -4.74 -9.92 -7.36
CA ALA A 123 -4.41 -11.35 -7.40
C ALA A 123 -4.31 -12.02 -6.00
N ASP A 124 -4.40 -11.26 -4.90
CA ASP A 124 -4.32 -11.82 -3.54
C ASP A 124 -5.71 -12.33 -3.10
N GLU A 125 -5.81 -13.62 -2.78
CA GLU A 125 -7.07 -14.26 -2.38
C GLU A 125 -7.69 -13.67 -1.10
N ARG A 126 -6.91 -12.93 -0.32
CA ARG A 126 -7.37 -12.21 0.88
C ARG A 126 -8.01 -10.86 0.55
N VAL A 127 -8.03 -10.44 -0.71
CA VAL A 127 -8.56 -9.14 -1.13
C VAL A 127 -9.84 -9.31 -1.92
N THR A 128 -10.87 -8.59 -1.53
CA THR A 128 -12.06 -8.37 -2.36
C THR A 128 -12.05 -6.93 -2.86
N SER A 129 -11.83 -6.72 -4.16
CA SER A 129 -11.89 -5.41 -4.79
C SER A 129 -13.34 -5.03 -5.11
N LEU A 130 -13.78 -3.89 -4.58
CA LEU A 130 -15.11 -3.30 -4.79
C LEU A 130 -14.92 -1.90 -5.41
N GLU A 131 -14.45 -1.89 -6.66
CA GLU A 131 -14.27 -0.66 -7.44
C GLU A 131 -15.59 -0.18 -8.05
N GLY A 132 -15.69 1.14 -8.32
CA GLY A 132 -16.92 1.77 -8.77
C GLY A 132 -17.98 1.89 -7.69
N LEU A 133 -17.65 1.60 -6.44
CA LEU A 133 -18.59 1.64 -5.32
C LEU A 133 -18.36 2.90 -4.47
N ASP A 134 -19.41 3.72 -4.35
CA ASP A 134 -19.40 4.81 -3.37
C ASP A 134 -19.49 4.20 -1.96
N ILE A 135 -18.56 4.54 -1.09
CA ILE A 135 -18.50 4.04 0.28
C ILE A 135 -19.78 4.28 1.07
N ARG A 136 -20.56 5.29 0.71
CA ARG A 136 -21.87 5.58 1.33
C ARG A 136 -22.94 4.55 1.02
N LEU A 137 -22.72 3.72 0.00
CA LEU A 137 -23.60 2.63 -0.41
C LEU A 137 -23.12 1.26 0.08
N ALA A 138 -21.93 1.20 0.67
CA ALA A 138 -21.42 -0.04 1.25
C ALA A 138 -22.20 -0.39 2.53
N THR A 139 -22.55 -1.65 2.68
CA THR A 139 -23.28 -2.17 3.85
C THR A 139 -22.66 -3.48 4.35
N PRO A 140 -22.89 -3.87 5.61
CA PRO A 140 -22.42 -5.16 6.12
C PRO A 140 -22.95 -6.36 5.31
N GLU A 141 -24.15 -6.27 4.76
CA GLU A 141 -24.73 -7.32 3.92
C GLU A 141 -23.93 -7.52 2.64
N LEU A 142 -23.43 -6.42 2.04
CA LEU A 142 -22.57 -6.49 0.87
C LEU A 142 -21.22 -7.16 1.19
N LEU A 143 -20.69 -6.93 2.38
CA LEU A 143 -19.47 -7.56 2.86
C LEU A 143 -19.69 -8.99 3.36
N GLY A 144 -20.94 -9.37 3.64
CA GLY A 144 -21.33 -10.63 4.27
C GLY A 144 -21.12 -10.66 5.78
N THR A 145 -20.59 -9.60 6.36
CA THR A 145 -20.34 -9.46 7.81
C THR A 145 -19.97 -8.03 8.16
N GLU A 146 -19.99 -7.68 9.44
CA GLU A 146 -19.33 -6.49 9.95
C GLU A 146 -17.80 -6.73 10.00
N ALA A 147 -17.01 -5.70 9.75
CA ALA A 147 -15.56 -5.78 9.79
C ALA A 147 -15.01 -5.52 11.20
N ASP A 148 -13.80 -6.02 11.44
CA ASP A 148 -13.11 -5.92 12.72
C ASP A 148 -12.21 -4.66 12.79
N PHE A 149 -11.85 -4.10 11.62
CA PHE A 149 -11.04 -2.88 11.48
C PHE A 149 -11.42 -2.13 10.21
N LEU A 150 -11.30 -0.79 10.25
CA LEU A 150 -11.51 0.07 9.10
C LEU A 150 -10.39 1.10 8.97
N GLY A 151 -9.78 1.18 7.78
CA GLY A 151 -8.92 2.28 7.36
C GLY A 151 -9.63 3.16 6.33
N SER A 152 -9.46 4.48 6.41
CA SER A 152 -10.04 5.40 5.42
C SER A 152 -9.07 6.50 5.01
N ASP A 153 -8.77 6.60 3.70
CA ASP A 153 -8.02 7.70 3.08
C ASP A 153 -8.82 8.35 1.93
N VAL A 154 -10.13 8.57 2.14
CA VAL A 154 -11.01 9.17 1.13
C VAL A 154 -10.56 10.59 0.76
N SER A 155 -10.76 10.94 -0.52
CA SER A 155 -10.45 12.26 -1.09
C SER A 155 -11.68 12.81 -1.81
N PHE A 156 -11.70 14.13 -2.02
CA PHE A 156 -12.78 14.84 -2.73
C PHE A 156 -14.15 14.81 -2.03
N ILE A 157 -14.21 14.32 -0.80
CA ILE A 157 -15.40 14.31 0.05
C ILE A 157 -14.99 14.58 1.51
N SER A 158 -15.80 15.37 2.21
CA SER A 158 -15.58 15.58 3.65
C SER A 158 -15.77 14.26 4.43
N LEU A 159 -14.83 13.96 5.31
CA LEU A 159 -14.90 12.79 6.19
C LEU A 159 -16.23 12.74 6.97
N GLY A 160 -16.75 13.89 7.43
CA GLY A 160 -18.02 13.98 8.13
C GLY A 160 -19.23 13.45 7.35
N LYS A 161 -19.18 13.47 6.01
CA LYS A 161 -20.25 12.95 5.14
C LYS A 161 -20.22 11.43 4.99
N VAL A 162 -19.06 10.81 5.21
CA VAL A 162 -18.88 9.36 5.05
C VAL A 162 -18.81 8.61 6.37
N LEU A 163 -18.50 9.30 7.47
CA LEU A 163 -18.39 8.69 8.81
C LEU A 163 -19.59 7.83 9.22
N PRO A 164 -20.86 8.26 9.01
CA PRO A 164 -22.00 7.40 9.38
C PRO A 164 -21.99 6.05 8.64
N SER A 165 -21.65 6.06 7.33
CA SER A 165 -21.56 4.84 6.53
C SER A 165 -20.36 3.98 6.97
N LEU A 166 -19.20 4.60 7.22
CA LEU A 166 -18.02 3.90 7.72
C LEU A 166 -18.29 3.21 9.07
N ALA A 167 -18.96 3.91 9.99
CA ALA A 167 -19.34 3.34 11.29
C ALA A 167 -20.31 2.15 11.19
N GLY A 168 -21.15 2.15 10.16
CA GLY A 168 -22.07 1.04 9.87
C GLY A 168 -21.40 -0.22 9.32
N LEU A 169 -20.13 -0.16 8.89
CA LEU A 169 -19.42 -1.31 8.33
C LEU A 169 -18.66 -2.14 9.37
N ILE A 170 -18.50 -1.61 10.58
CA ILE A 170 -17.70 -2.23 11.64
C ILE A 170 -18.56 -2.53 12.85
N HIS A 171 -18.24 -3.60 13.55
CA HIS A 171 -18.95 -3.96 14.78
C HIS A 171 -18.62 -3.02 15.95
N ALA A 172 -19.46 -3.02 16.98
CA ALA A 172 -19.21 -2.26 18.20
C ALA A 172 -17.91 -2.72 18.90
N GLY A 173 -17.00 -1.77 19.15
CA GLY A 173 -15.69 -2.06 19.73
C GLY A 173 -14.57 -2.25 18.71
N ALA A 174 -14.85 -2.31 17.40
CA ALA A 174 -13.84 -2.31 16.36
C ALA A 174 -13.09 -0.97 16.31
N HIS A 175 -11.87 -0.99 15.78
CA HIS A 175 -11.05 0.20 15.59
C HIS A 175 -11.20 0.75 14.16
N ALA A 176 -11.20 2.10 14.07
CA ALA A 176 -11.14 2.79 12.79
C ALA A 176 -9.99 3.81 12.75
N VAL A 177 -9.24 3.84 11.64
CA VAL A 177 -8.21 4.84 11.36
C VAL A 177 -8.63 5.65 10.15
N CYS A 178 -9.00 6.91 10.34
CA CYS A 178 -9.45 7.79 9.28
C CYS A 178 -8.50 8.98 9.11
N LEU A 179 -8.06 9.25 7.89
CA LEU A 179 -7.27 10.44 7.59
C LEU A 179 -8.16 11.66 7.50
N VAL A 180 -7.86 12.66 8.33
CA VAL A 180 -8.52 13.96 8.26
C VAL A 180 -7.81 14.84 7.24
N LYS A 181 -8.54 15.28 6.23
CA LYS A 181 -8.06 16.18 5.17
C LYS A 181 -8.83 17.49 5.25
N PRO A 182 -8.29 18.53 5.92
CA PRO A 182 -9.03 19.78 6.17
C PRO A 182 -9.48 20.54 4.91
N GLN A 183 -8.86 20.23 3.77
CA GLN A 183 -9.19 20.86 2.48
C GLN A 183 -10.48 20.31 1.81
N PHE A 184 -11.12 19.30 2.39
CA PHE A 184 -12.35 18.69 1.83
C PHE A 184 -13.56 18.78 2.77
#